data_3094c0f8de129965dea87f13ab4773be
#
_entry.id   3094c0f8de129965dea87f13ab4773be
#
_cell.length_a   1.000
_cell.length_b   1.000
_cell.length_c   1.000
_cell.angle_alpha   90.00
_cell.angle_beta   90.00
_cell.angle_gamma   90.00
#
_symmetry.space_group_name_H-M   'P 1'
#
loop_
_entity.id
_entity.type
_entity.pdbx_description
1 polymer ?
#
loop_
_entity_poly.entity_id
_entity_poly.type
_entity_poly.pdbx_seq_one_letter_code
_entity_poly.pdbx_strand_id
1 'polypeptide(L)'
;ETEAPVEVAVWTNEEGSRFAPAMVASGVFAGVFDLDYGLSRADQDGLTMGQELDRIGYAGDQPVGKPVGAYFEAHIEQGPILEDEGKDIGIVTDAQGQRWYEIKFTGVEAHAGPTPMKTRKDALLGAARVIDLVNKIGLDRSPLACATVGMMQIHPNSRNVIPGEVFFTVDFRHPDDAVLADMDKALRVGVEKIASDIGLKTELEQIFYYAPVPFDESCVDAVRKGAELGGFSAREIVSGAGHDACYLAQVCPTAMIFIPCVDGISHNEIEEVHKHWSDAGGQVLLHAVLAKADEIVMQKSD
;
A
#
# COMPACT_ATOMS: atom_id res chain seq x y z
N GLU A 1 -18.00 -7.88 30.61
CA GLU A 1 -18.46 -6.52 30.26
C GLU A 1 -17.23 -5.64 30.17
N THR A 2 -17.16 -4.76 29.16
CA THR A 2 -16.11 -3.79 29.00
C THR A 2 -16.55 -2.41 29.47
N GLU A 3 -15.64 -1.58 29.95
CA GLU A 3 -15.95 -0.24 30.43
C GLU A 3 -16.32 0.68 29.25
N ALA A 4 -15.57 0.60 28.10
CA ALA A 4 -15.94 1.26 26.86
C ALA A 4 -16.71 0.32 25.93
N PRO A 5 -17.65 0.82 25.10
CA PRO A 5 -18.33 0.00 24.11
C PRO A 5 -17.34 -0.50 23.04
N VAL A 6 -17.53 -1.74 22.61
CA VAL A 6 -16.79 -2.35 21.51
C VAL A 6 -17.70 -2.48 20.29
N GLU A 7 -17.23 -2.04 19.15
CA GLU A 7 -17.96 -2.11 17.88
C GLU A 7 -17.14 -2.88 16.84
N VAL A 8 -17.83 -3.61 15.97
CA VAL A 8 -17.27 -4.24 14.80
C VAL A 8 -17.61 -3.39 13.59
N ALA A 9 -16.59 -2.91 12.88
CA ALA A 9 -16.76 -2.20 11.62
C ALA A 9 -16.55 -3.15 10.44
N VAL A 10 -17.44 -3.06 9.45
CA VAL A 10 -17.30 -3.72 8.14
C VAL A 10 -17.30 -2.63 7.09
N TRP A 11 -16.12 -2.36 6.53
CA TRP A 11 -15.95 -1.26 5.58
C TRP A 11 -16.39 -1.66 4.18
N THR A 12 -17.33 -0.89 3.62
CA THR A 12 -17.83 -1.10 2.27
C THR A 12 -16.75 -0.69 1.26
N ASN A 13 -16.51 -1.55 0.26
CA ASN A 13 -15.58 -1.28 -0.84
C ASN A 13 -14.15 -1.03 -0.41
N GLU A 14 -13.66 -1.83 0.54
CA GLU A 14 -12.27 -1.74 1.02
C GLU A 14 -11.29 -1.98 -0.14
N GLU A 15 -11.47 -3.03 -0.95
CA GLU A 15 -10.62 -3.41 -2.09
C GLU A 15 -10.70 -2.44 -3.28
N GLY A 16 -11.75 -1.64 -3.40
CA GLY A 16 -11.93 -0.75 -4.55
C GLY A 16 -12.19 -1.45 -5.89
N SER A 17 -12.43 -2.74 -5.91
CA SER A 17 -12.54 -3.55 -7.13
C SER A 17 -13.69 -3.11 -8.05
N ARG A 18 -14.82 -2.70 -7.48
CA ARG A 18 -15.97 -2.21 -8.24
C ARG A 18 -16.00 -0.69 -8.32
N PHE A 19 -15.72 -0.01 -7.23
CA PHE A 19 -15.75 1.45 -7.14
C PHE A 19 -14.39 1.98 -6.72
N ALA A 20 -13.64 2.61 -7.62
CA ALA A 20 -12.37 3.24 -7.27
C ALA A 20 -12.59 4.59 -6.56
N PRO A 21 -11.74 4.94 -5.59
CA PRO A 21 -10.56 4.20 -5.10
C PRO A 21 -10.91 3.11 -4.08
N ALA A 22 -9.90 2.33 -3.67
CA ALA A 22 -9.97 1.45 -2.51
C ALA A 22 -10.19 2.23 -1.21
N MET A 23 -10.64 1.55 -0.15
CA MET A 23 -10.81 2.08 1.21
C MET A 23 -11.68 3.35 1.29
N VAL A 24 -12.63 3.50 0.36
CA VAL A 24 -13.43 4.75 0.27
C VAL A 24 -14.31 4.96 1.50
N ALA A 25 -14.83 3.88 2.10
CA ALA A 25 -15.73 3.98 3.25
C ALA A 25 -14.99 4.45 4.51
N SER A 26 -13.84 3.88 4.82
CA SER A 26 -12.99 4.35 5.93
C SER A 26 -12.46 5.76 5.69
N GLY A 27 -12.11 6.07 4.43
CA GLY A 27 -11.71 7.42 4.04
C GLY A 27 -12.81 8.47 4.24
N VAL A 28 -14.07 8.13 3.95
CA VAL A 28 -15.22 9.01 4.26
C VAL A 28 -15.41 9.11 5.77
N PHE A 29 -15.33 7.99 6.50
CA PHE A 29 -15.46 8.00 7.95
C PHE A 29 -14.40 8.86 8.63
N ALA A 30 -13.15 8.79 8.17
CA ALA A 30 -12.03 9.58 8.68
C ALA A 30 -12.02 11.05 8.17
N GLY A 31 -12.96 11.43 7.29
CA GLY A 31 -13.03 12.79 6.74
C GLY A 31 -11.96 13.10 5.67
N VAL A 32 -11.31 12.08 5.14
CA VAL A 32 -10.36 12.21 4.00
C VAL A 32 -11.12 12.45 2.70
N PHE A 33 -12.28 11.82 2.57
CA PHE A 33 -13.20 12.01 1.45
C PHE A 33 -14.55 12.53 1.96
N ASP A 34 -15.16 13.41 1.18
CA ASP A 34 -16.54 13.82 1.42
C ASP A 34 -17.52 12.67 1.18
N LEU A 35 -18.64 12.62 1.92
CA LEU A 35 -19.66 11.59 1.76
C LEU A 35 -20.20 11.55 0.33
N ASP A 36 -20.49 12.72 -0.26
CA ASP A 36 -20.99 12.82 -1.63
C ASP A 36 -19.97 12.31 -2.64
N TYR A 37 -18.67 12.53 -2.39
CA TYR A 37 -17.61 11.94 -3.20
C TYR A 37 -17.69 10.41 -3.14
N GLY A 38 -17.75 9.81 -1.96
CA GLY A 38 -17.82 8.35 -1.80
C GLY A 38 -19.06 7.76 -2.48
N LEU A 39 -20.24 8.32 -2.19
CA LEU A 39 -21.50 7.83 -2.75
C LEU A 39 -21.60 8.00 -4.27
N SER A 40 -20.91 8.98 -4.86
CA SER A 40 -20.88 9.24 -6.30
C SER A 40 -19.90 8.37 -7.08
N ARG A 41 -19.06 7.55 -6.43
CA ARG A 41 -18.16 6.65 -7.15
C ARG A 41 -18.95 5.70 -8.02
N ALA A 42 -18.64 5.68 -9.31
CA ALA A 42 -19.36 4.87 -10.29
C ALA A 42 -18.50 3.68 -10.73
N ASP A 43 -19.16 2.57 -11.00
CA ASP A 43 -18.56 1.40 -11.64
C ASP A 43 -18.50 1.57 -13.18
N GLN A 44 -18.04 0.53 -13.86
CA GLN A 44 -17.89 0.51 -15.32
C GLN A 44 -19.24 0.63 -16.09
N ASP A 45 -20.34 0.25 -15.43
CA ASP A 45 -21.70 0.32 -15.99
C ASP A 45 -22.38 1.66 -15.67
N GLY A 46 -21.73 2.55 -14.91
CA GLY A 46 -22.23 3.86 -14.51
C GLY A 46 -23.16 3.84 -13.30
N LEU A 47 -23.27 2.70 -12.58
CA LEU A 47 -24.00 2.63 -11.33
C LEU A 47 -23.14 3.19 -10.20
N THR A 48 -23.73 4.05 -9.35
CA THR A 48 -22.97 4.63 -8.22
C THR A 48 -23.03 3.77 -6.98
N MET A 49 -22.03 3.93 -6.10
CA MET A 49 -21.99 3.26 -4.80
C MET A 49 -23.26 3.58 -3.98
N GLY A 50 -23.71 4.83 -3.96
CA GLY A 50 -24.93 5.23 -3.26
C GLY A 50 -26.18 4.49 -3.78
N GLN A 51 -26.35 4.39 -5.11
CA GLN A 51 -27.45 3.64 -5.71
C GLN A 51 -27.42 2.16 -5.33
N GLU A 52 -26.24 1.55 -5.29
CA GLU A 52 -26.08 0.15 -4.93
C GLU A 52 -26.29 -0.10 -3.44
N LEU A 53 -25.86 0.81 -2.55
CA LEU A 53 -26.14 0.73 -1.12
C LEU A 53 -27.64 0.83 -0.84
N ASP A 54 -28.35 1.74 -1.50
CA ASP A 54 -29.81 1.84 -1.43
C ASP A 54 -30.49 0.55 -1.92
N ARG A 55 -30.05 0.03 -3.08
CA ARG A 55 -30.61 -1.18 -3.68
C ARG A 55 -30.50 -2.41 -2.77
N ILE A 56 -29.38 -2.55 -2.05
CA ILE A 56 -29.14 -3.71 -1.15
C ILE A 56 -29.60 -3.45 0.29
N GLY A 57 -30.12 -2.24 0.60
CA GLY A 57 -30.61 -1.88 1.93
C GLY A 57 -29.50 -1.62 2.96
N TYR A 58 -28.32 -1.23 2.52
CA TYR A 58 -27.16 -0.92 3.37
C TYR A 58 -26.81 0.57 3.41
N ALA A 59 -27.62 1.43 2.83
CA ALA A 59 -27.50 2.86 3.03
C ALA A 59 -27.80 3.20 4.49
N GLY A 60 -26.84 3.75 5.21
CA GLY A 60 -26.98 4.14 6.61
C GLY A 60 -27.72 5.47 6.77
N ASP A 61 -28.27 5.70 7.96
CA ASP A 61 -28.97 6.93 8.35
C ASP A 61 -28.23 7.72 9.45
N GLN A 62 -27.08 7.20 9.89
CA GLN A 62 -26.27 7.84 10.94
C GLN A 62 -25.24 8.80 10.36
N PRO A 63 -24.94 9.90 11.07
CA PRO A 63 -23.82 10.77 10.69
C PRO A 63 -22.50 9.98 10.62
N VAL A 64 -21.66 10.29 9.63
CA VAL A 64 -20.31 9.72 9.51
C VAL A 64 -19.33 10.40 10.48
N GLY A 65 -18.24 9.73 10.80
CA GLY A 65 -17.13 10.34 11.53
C GLY A 65 -17.37 10.51 13.05
N LYS A 66 -18.03 9.55 13.69
CA LYS A 66 -18.17 9.56 15.15
C LYS A 66 -16.80 9.38 15.84
N PRO A 67 -16.64 9.92 17.08
CA PRO A 67 -15.41 9.70 17.86
C PRO A 67 -15.18 8.20 18.12
N VAL A 68 -13.95 7.75 17.94
CA VAL A 68 -13.45 6.40 18.21
C VAL A 68 -12.31 6.50 19.20
N GLY A 69 -12.32 5.67 20.24
CA GLY A 69 -11.27 5.67 21.27
C GLY A 69 -9.98 4.98 20.82
N ALA A 70 -10.12 3.87 20.10
CA ALA A 70 -9.02 3.17 19.42
C ALA A 70 -9.59 2.28 18.30
N TYR A 71 -8.75 1.95 17.31
CA TYR A 71 -9.11 1.05 16.22
C TYR A 71 -8.06 -0.06 16.08
N PHE A 72 -8.52 -1.27 15.86
CA PHE A 72 -7.68 -2.43 15.60
C PHE A 72 -8.19 -3.18 14.38
N GLU A 73 -7.27 -3.59 13.50
CA GLU A 73 -7.57 -4.35 12.29
C GLU A 73 -6.71 -5.60 12.24
N ALA A 74 -7.34 -6.77 12.03
CA ALA A 74 -6.64 -8.02 11.80
C ALA A 74 -6.64 -8.33 10.30
N HIS A 75 -5.49 -8.67 9.76
CA HIS A 75 -5.31 -8.92 8.34
C HIS A 75 -4.25 -10.01 8.09
N ILE A 76 -4.22 -10.60 6.92
CA ILE A 76 -3.10 -11.42 6.48
C ILE A 76 -1.90 -10.53 6.13
N GLU A 77 -0.68 -11.07 6.25
CA GLU A 77 0.54 -10.32 5.91
C GLU A 77 0.57 -9.90 4.43
N GLN A 78 -0.02 -10.67 3.55
CA GLN A 78 0.11 -10.54 2.08
C GLN A 78 1.57 -10.67 1.60
N GLY A 79 2.38 -11.33 2.38
CA GLY A 79 3.81 -11.56 2.17
C GLY A 79 4.30 -12.81 2.89
N PRO A 80 5.53 -13.27 2.63
CA PRO A 80 6.02 -14.56 3.10
C PRO A 80 6.76 -14.53 4.44
N ILE A 81 6.97 -13.37 5.05
CA ILE A 81 7.95 -13.19 6.14
C ILE A 81 7.53 -13.95 7.40
N LEU A 82 6.25 -13.85 7.79
CA LEU A 82 5.77 -14.52 9.01
C LEU A 82 5.82 -16.04 8.86
N GLU A 83 5.41 -16.57 7.71
CA GLU A 83 5.46 -17.99 7.43
C GLU A 83 6.91 -18.49 7.38
N ASP A 84 7.79 -17.83 6.63
CA ASP A 84 9.22 -18.18 6.50
C ASP A 84 9.94 -18.17 7.86
N GLU A 85 9.58 -17.27 8.76
CA GLU A 85 10.16 -17.17 10.10
C GLU A 85 9.43 -18.01 11.15
N GLY A 86 8.36 -18.72 10.78
CA GLY A 86 7.55 -19.52 11.70
C GLY A 86 6.92 -18.68 12.82
N LYS A 87 6.41 -17.50 12.47
CA LYS A 87 5.71 -16.59 13.39
C LYS A 87 4.21 -16.72 13.25
N ASP A 88 3.51 -16.69 14.37
CA ASP A 88 2.04 -16.72 14.39
C ASP A 88 1.44 -15.34 14.17
N ILE A 89 2.14 -14.28 14.64
CA ILE A 89 1.65 -12.91 14.70
C ILE A 89 2.68 -11.91 14.20
N GLY A 90 2.24 -11.01 13.32
CA GLY A 90 2.93 -9.77 13.00
C GLY A 90 2.33 -8.60 13.80
N ILE A 91 3.16 -7.96 14.61
CA ILE A 91 2.81 -6.72 15.31
C ILE A 91 3.11 -5.59 14.34
N VAL A 92 2.08 -5.01 13.73
CA VAL A 92 2.29 -4.01 12.68
C VAL A 92 2.56 -2.65 13.31
N THR A 93 3.75 -2.10 13.04
CA THR A 93 4.19 -0.81 13.59
C THR A 93 3.88 0.37 12.67
N ASP A 94 3.87 0.12 11.36
CA ASP A 94 3.74 1.16 10.34
C ASP A 94 3.11 0.60 9.07
N ALA A 95 2.53 1.46 8.24
CA ALA A 95 2.26 1.18 6.84
C ALA A 95 3.21 1.99 5.95
N GLN A 96 3.75 1.35 4.90
CA GLN A 96 4.67 1.99 3.97
C GLN A 96 4.04 3.16 3.24
N GLY A 97 4.80 4.23 3.05
CA GLY A 97 4.49 5.26 2.07
C GLY A 97 4.80 4.79 0.66
N GLN A 98 4.19 5.45 -0.31
CA GLN A 98 4.30 5.10 -1.73
C GLN A 98 4.53 6.34 -2.58
N ARG A 99 5.30 6.19 -3.66
CA ARG A 99 5.44 7.17 -4.74
C ARG A 99 5.40 6.47 -6.08
N TRP A 100 4.50 6.90 -6.95
CA TRP A 100 4.41 6.39 -8.31
C TRP A 100 4.82 7.42 -9.32
N TYR A 101 5.51 6.97 -10.34
CA TYR A 101 6.01 7.80 -11.43
C TYR A 101 5.63 7.24 -12.78
N GLU A 102 5.38 8.14 -13.70
CA GLU A 102 5.32 7.88 -15.13
C GLU A 102 6.57 8.50 -15.78
N ILE A 103 7.25 7.71 -16.61
CA ILE A 103 8.47 8.13 -17.29
C ILE A 103 8.32 7.82 -18.77
N LYS A 104 8.60 8.82 -19.59
CA LYS A 104 8.63 8.70 -21.04
C LYS A 104 10.00 9.11 -21.58
N PHE A 105 10.61 8.21 -22.35
CA PHE A 105 11.78 8.52 -23.15
C PHE A 105 11.42 8.67 -24.62
N THR A 106 11.93 9.72 -25.23
CA THR A 106 11.84 9.94 -26.69
C THR A 106 13.24 10.02 -27.27
N GLY A 107 13.54 9.09 -28.15
CA GLY A 107 14.78 8.99 -28.93
C GLY A 107 14.53 9.18 -30.42
N VAL A 108 15.12 8.31 -31.25
CA VAL A 108 14.97 8.36 -32.72
C VAL A 108 14.82 6.95 -33.27
N GLU A 109 13.67 6.69 -33.89
CA GLU A 109 13.48 5.46 -34.65
C GLU A 109 14.45 5.37 -35.83
N ALA A 110 15.10 4.24 -35.98
CA ALA A 110 15.99 3.99 -37.09
C ALA A 110 16.13 2.48 -37.37
N HIS A 111 16.56 2.14 -38.56
CA HIS A 111 16.80 0.76 -38.94
C HIS A 111 17.95 0.15 -38.12
N ALA A 112 17.70 -1.00 -37.48
CA ALA A 112 18.64 -1.62 -36.54
C ALA A 112 19.96 -2.09 -37.20
N GLY A 113 19.96 -2.42 -38.49
CA GLY A 113 21.15 -2.88 -39.21
C GLY A 113 22.11 -1.76 -39.61
N PRO A 114 21.73 -0.82 -40.48
CA PRO A 114 22.65 0.19 -41.03
C PRO A 114 22.95 1.37 -40.07
N THR A 115 22.20 1.53 -38.98
CA THR A 115 22.43 2.63 -38.02
C THR A 115 23.59 2.31 -37.08
N PRO A 116 24.72 3.05 -37.14
CA PRO A 116 25.87 2.75 -36.28
C PRO A 116 25.55 2.92 -34.80
N MET A 117 26.16 2.06 -33.95
CA MET A 117 25.89 2.05 -32.49
C MET A 117 26.08 3.43 -31.81
N LYS A 118 27.13 4.19 -32.23
CA LYS A 118 27.47 5.47 -31.60
C LYS A 118 26.49 6.61 -31.91
N THR A 119 25.62 6.45 -32.92
CA THR A 119 24.67 7.50 -33.34
C THR A 119 23.25 7.25 -32.88
N ARG A 120 23.02 6.10 -32.23
CA ARG A 120 21.69 5.67 -31.76
C ARG A 120 21.21 6.54 -30.61
N LYS A 121 19.93 6.93 -30.68
CA LYS A 121 19.17 7.49 -29.57
C LYS A 121 18.08 6.49 -29.22
N ASP A 122 18.48 5.41 -28.58
CA ASP A 122 17.67 4.23 -28.32
C ASP A 122 16.90 4.41 -26.99
N ALA A 123 15.59 4.64 -27.08
CA ALA A 123 14.73 4.85 -25.93
C ALA A 123 14.63 3.60 -25.05
N LEU A 124 14.65 2.39 -25.65
CA LEU A 124 14.57 1.14 -24.89
C LEU A 124 15.86 0.87 -24.10
N LEU A 125 17.02 1.19 -24.65
CA LEU A 125 18.29 1.13 -23.91
C LEU A 125 18.25 2.08 -22.70
N GLY A 126 17.66 3.28 -22.86
CA GLY A 126 17.45 4.20 -21.75
C GLY A 126 16.57 3.60 -20.65
N ALA A 127 15.42 3.05 -21.02
CA ALA A 127 14.50 2.41 -20.10
C ALA A 127 15.14 1.20 -19.37
N ALA A 128 15.88 0.35 -20.08
CA ALA A 128 16.58 -0.79 -19.49
C ALA A 128 17.60 -0.35 -18.41
N ARG A 129 18.30 0.75 -18.62
CA ARG A 129 19.23 1.33 -17.62
C ARG A 129 18.48 1.91 -16.43
N VAL A 130 17.30 2.48 -16.63
CA VAL A 130 16.47 2.97 -15.52
C VAL A 130 15.89 1.81 -14.72
N ILE A 131 15.50 0.70 -15.35
CA ILE A 131 15.06 -0.51 -14.63
C ILE A 131 16.15 -1.02 -13.69
N ASP A 132 17.39 -1.12 -14.17
CA ASP A 132 18.54 -1.51 -13.34
C ASP A 132 18.79 -0.50 -12.20
N LEU A 133 18.69 0.80 -12.51
CA LEU A 133 18.80 1.87 -11.51
C LEU A 133 17.71 1.75 -10.44
N VAL A 134 16.45 1.54 -10.81
CA VAL A 134 15.32 1.38 -9.89
C VAL A 134 15.56 0.20 -8.96
N ASN A 135 15.94 -0.95 -9.51
CA ASN A 135 16.31 -2.12 -8.71
C ASN A 135 17.44 -1.81 -7.72
N LYS A 136 18.50 -1.13 -8.19
CA LYS A 136 19.62 -0.73 -7.32
C LYS A 136 19.18 0.24 -6.22
N ILE A 137 18.32 1.22 -6.52
CA ILE A 137 17.79 2.16 -5.53
C ILE A 137 17.09 1.40 -4.39
N GLY A 138 16.28 0.38 -4.71
CA GLY A 138 15.63 -0.46 -3.71
C GLY A 138 16.64 -1.28 -2.90
N LEU A 139 17.57 -1.97 -3.55
CA LEU A 139 18.57 -2.81 -2.88
C LEU A 139 19.49 -2.00 -1.95
N ASP A 140 19.89 -0.79 -2.35
CA ASP A 140 20.75 0.10 -1.54
C ASP A 140 20.04 0.57 -0.24
N ARG A 141 18.70 0.40 -0.14
CA ARG A 141 17.85 0.79 1.02
C ARG A 141 17.11 -0.41 1.62
N SER A 142 17.56 -1.61 1.29
CA SER A 142 17.10 -2.86 1.90
C SER A 142 17.32 -2.85 3.43
N PRO A 143 16.50 -3.56 4.24
CA PRO A 143 15.48 -4.51 3.82
C PRO A 143 14.08 -3.91 3.61
N LEU A 144 13.85 -2.65 3.93
CA LEU A 144 12.50 -2.06 3.99
C LEU A 144 12.03 -1.41 2.68
N ALA A 145 12.96 -1.09 1.76
CA ALA A 145 12.60 -0.47 0.49
C ALA A 145 12.08 -1.49 -0.52
N CYS A 146 10.96 -1.14 -1.18
CA CYS A 146 10.51 -1.82 -2.39
C CYS A 146 10.60 -0.84 -3.58
N ALA A 147 11.02 -1.38 -4.74
CA ALA A 147 11.22 -0.60 -5.96
C ALA A 147 10.91 -1.45 -7.18
N THR A 148 9.94 -1.04 -7.98
CA THR A 148 9.41 -1.85 -9.09
C THR A 148 9.18 -1.00 -10.34
N VAL A 149 9.49 -1.57 -11.52
CA VAL A 149 8.99 -1.12 -12.82
C VAL A 149 7.93 -2.13 -13.26
N GLY A 150 6.65 -1.76 -13.12
CA GLY A 150 5.52 -2.69 -13.28
C GLY A 150 4.89 -2.69 -14.67
N MET A 151 5.07 -1.61 -15.46
CA MET A 151 4.47 -1.47 -16.78
C MET A 151 5.45 -0.84 -17.75
N MET A 152 5.44 -1.28 -19.02
CA MET A 152 6.23 -0.71 -20.09
C MET A 152 5.49 -0.79 -21.44
N GLN A 153 5.53 0.28 -22.20
CA GLN A 153 5.04 0.36 -23.58
C GLN A 153 6.16 0.82 -24.48
N ILE A 154 6.37 0.12 -25.59
CA ILE A 154 7.49 0.35 -26.52
C ILE A 154 6.94 0.67 -27.89
N HIS A 155 7.44 1.74 -28.53
CA HIS A 155 7.07 2.09 -29.90
C HIS A 155 8.34 2.23 -30.78
N PRO A 156 8.31 1.66 -32.00
CA PRO A 156 7.23 0.95 -32.68
C PRO A 156 7.15 -0.54 -32.36
N ASN A 157 7.96 -1.05 -31.43
CA ASN A 157 7.97 -2.46 -31.00
C ASN A 157 8.19 -3.43 -32.19
N SER A 158 9.18 -3.17 -33.01
CA SER A 158 9.53 -3.94 -34.20
C SER A 158 10.93 -4.52 -34.08
N ARG A 159 11.12 -5.77 -34.54
CA ARG A 159 12.38 -6.53 -34.39
C ARG A 159 13.61 -5.88 -35.02
N ASN A 160 13.44 -5.07 -36.05
CA ASN A 160 14.51 -4.46 -36.86
C ASN A 160 14.53 -2.93 -36.80
N VAL A 161 13.82 -2.33 -35.83
CA VAL A 161 13.78 -0.89 -35.62
C VAL A 161 14.29 -0.57 -34.23
N ILE A 162 15.16 0.44 -34.11
CA ILE A 162 15.59 1.01 -32.83
C ILE A 162 14.38 1.73 -32.25
N PRO A 163 13.92 1.42 -31.01
CA PRO A 163 12.76 2.07 -30.42
C PRO A 163 12.96 3.57 -30.25
N GLY A 164 12.00 4.34 -30.78
CA GLY A 164 11.99 5.80 -30.70
C GLY A 164 11.27 6.32 -29.47
N GLU A 165 10.35 5.55 -28.88
CA GLU A 165 9.63 5.95 -27.69
C GLU A 165 9.44 4.77 -26.74
N VAL A 166 9.61 5.02 -25.42
CA VAL A 166 9.26 4.07 -24.37
C VAL A 166 8.60 4.83 -23.23
N PHE A 167 7.41 4.35 -22.84
CA PHE A 167 6.71 4.78 -21.64
C PHE A 167 6.78 3.66 -20.59
N PHE A 168 7.03 3.99 -19.33
CA PHE A 168 7.07 3.01 -18.23
C PHE A 168 6.78 3.67 -16.89
N THR A 169 6.41 2.84 -15.91
CA THR A 169 6.05 3.28 -14.56
C THR A 169 7.05 2.81 -13.52
N VAL A 170 7.18 3.57 -12.44
CA VAL A 170 7.98 3.20 -11.27
C VAL A 170 7.11 3.31 -10.02
N ASP A 171 7.20 2.30 -9.14
CA ASP A 171 6.60 2.27 -7.80
C ASP A 171 7.74 2.17 -6.77
N PHE A 172 7.80 3.15 -5.85
CA PHE A 172 8.67 3.12 -4.68
C PHE A 172 7.85 3.05 -3.40
N ARG A 173 8.29 2.21 -2.45
CA ARG A 173 7.68 2.07 -1.12
C ARG A 173 8.74 2.05 -0.05
N HIS A 174 8.48 2.73 1.07
CA HIS A 174 9.32 2.71 2.27
C HIS A 174 8.54 3.25 3.48
N PRO A 175 8.77 2.73 4.73
CA PRO A 175 8.11 3.24 5.94
C PRO A 175 8.66 4.58 6.44
N ASP A 176 9.80 5.04 5.94
CA ASP A 176 10.39 6.35 6.28
C ASP A 176 10.27 7.30 5.08
N ASP A 177 9.57 8.43 5.27
CA ASP A 177 9.35 9.41 4.20
C ASP A 177 10.64 10.12 3.75
N ALA A 178 11.62 10.29 4.64
CA ALA A 178 12.90 10.88 4.27
C ALA A 178 13.68 9.94 3.32
N VAL A 179 13.57 8.63 3.52
CA VAL A 179 14.14 7.63 2.60
C VAL A 179 13.39 7.62 1.27
N LEU A 180 12.04 7.70 1.29
CA LEU A 180 11.26 7.84 0.05
C LEU A 180 11.64 9.10 -0.75
N ALA A 181 11.88 10.21 -0.05
CA ALA A 181 12.35 11.45 -0.69
C ALA A 181 13.76 11.29 -1.29
N ASP A 182 14.64 10.54 -0.64
CA ASP A 182 15.97 10.24 -1.17
C ASP A 182 15.90 9.27 -2.37
N MET A 183 14.98 8.29 -2.37
CA MET A 183 14.70 7.42 -3.53
C MET A 183 14.20 8.24 -4.74
N ASP A 184 13.27 9.17 -4.54
CA ASP A 184 12.81 10.10 -5.58
C ASP A 184 13.96 10.91 -6.17
N LYS A 185 14.79 11.50 -5.32
CA LYS A 185 15.95 12.27 -5.76
C LYS A 185 16.93 11.42 -6.57
N ALA A 186 17.21 10.21 -6.12
CA ALA A 186 18.11 9.28 -6.80
C ALA A 186 17.55 8.88 -8.19
N LEU A 187 16.24 8.64 -8.29
CA LEU A 187 15.56 8.36 -9.55
C LEU A 187 15.71 9.53 -10.54
N ARG A 188 15.34 10.75 -10.13
CA ARG A 188 15.39 11.93 -10.99
C ARG A 188 16.78 12.20 -11.53
N VAL A 189 17.78 12.19 -10.64
CA VAL A 189 19.19 12.39 -11.01
C VAL A 189 19.67 11.30 -11.98
N GLY A 190 19.33 10.05 -11.71
CA GLY A 190 19.75 8.93 -12.56
C GLY A 190 19.05 8.92 -13.92
N VAL A 191 17.74 9.21 -13.98
CA VAL A 191 16.98 9.33 -15.24
C VAL A 191 17.55 10.43 -16.12
N GLU A 192 17.80 11.62 -15.56
CA GLU A 192 18.37 12.74 -16.31
C GLU A 192 19.76 12.40 -16.86
N LYS A 193 20.61 11.79 -16.04
CA LYS A 193 21.94 11.34 -16.47
C LYS A 193 21.86 10.32 -17.60
N ILE A 194 21.02 9.30 -17.48
CA ILE A 194 20.86 8.27 -18.52
C ILE A 194 20.32 8.87 -19.81
N ALA A 195 19.34 9.77 -19.73
CA ALA A 195 18.80 10.47 -20.89
C ALA A 195 19.88 11.30 -21.60
N SER A 196 20.66 12.05 -20.84
CA SER A 196 21.78 12.85 -21.36
C SER A 196 22.85 12.00 -22.05
N ASP A 197 23.26 10.89 -21.42
CA ASP A 197 24.31 9.98 -21.94
C ASP A 197 23.93 9.35 -23.30
N ILE A 198 22.62 9.13 -23.55
CA ILE A 198 22.11 8.53 -24.80
C ILE A 198 21.60 9.60 -25.79
N GLY A 199 21.34 10.80 -25.30
CA GLY A 199 20.75 11.91 -26.08
C GLY A 199 19.24 11.76 -26.27
N LEU A 200 18.53 11.27 -25.24
CA LEU A 200 17.08 11.15 -25.19
C LEU A 200 16.44 12.44 -24.66
N LYS A 201 15.18 12.70 -25.07
CA LYS A 201 14.29 13.57 -24.32
C LYS A 201 13.60 12.75 -23.24
N THR A 202 13.35 13.37 -22.09
CA THR A 202 12.67 12.70 -20.97
C THR A 202 11.53 13.54 -20.43
N GLU A 203 10.43 12.88 -20.09
CA GLU A 203 9.34 13.39 -19.29
C GLU A 203 9.27 12.47 -18.06
N LEU A 204 9.28 13.05 -16.85
CA LEU A 204 9.15 12.32 -15.58
C LEU A 204 8.17 13.04 -14.71
N GLU A 205 7.06 12.39 -14.40
CA GLU A 205 5.99 12.89 -13.54
C GLU A 205 5.81 11.98 -12.33
N GLN A 206 5.67 12.56 -11.14
CA GLN A 206 5.17 11.85 -9.96
C GLN A 206 3.65 11.96 -9.97
N ILE A 207 2.96 10.85 -10.22
CA ILE A 207 1.50 10.80 -10.37
C ILE A 207 0.77 10.47 -9.07
N PHE A 208 1.49 9.91 -8.09
CA PHE A 208 0.91 9.54 -6.80
C PHE A 208 1.95 9.67 -5.68
N TYR A 209 1.48 10.11 -4.52
CA TYR A 209 2.21 10.12 -3.27
C TYR A 209 1.26 9.84 -2.10
N TYR A 210 1.66 8.88 -1.29
CA TYR A 210 1.02 8.59 -0.02
C TYR A 210 2.12 8.52 1.06
N ALA A 211 1.95 9.30 2.13
CA ALA A 211 2.92 9.33 3.22
C ALA A 211 2.90 8.03 4.03
N PRO A 212 4.03 7.58 4.60
CA PRO A 212 4.04 6.51 5.57
C PRO A 212 3.13 6.82 6.76
N VAL A 213 2.47 5.80 7.31
CA VAL A 213 1.58 5.92 8.45
C VAL A 213 2.16 5.14 9.62
N PRO A 214 2.79 5.81 10.61
CA PRO A 214 3.14 5.16 11.86
C PRO A 214 1.87 4.90 12.67
N PHE A 215 1.77 3.71 13.26
CA PHE A 215 0.68 3.39 14.16
C PHE A 215 0.94 3.85 15.59
N ASP A 216 -0.12 3.98 16.38
CA ASP A 216 -0.04 4.45 17.76
C ASP A 216 0.67 3.43 18.66
N GLU A 217 1.76 3.87 19.32
CA GLU A 217 2.60 2.98 20.13
C GLU A 217 1.80 2.29 21.26
N SER A 218 0.81 2.96 21.85
CA SER A 218 0.02 2.37 22.92
C SER A 218 -0.94 1.28 22.40
N CYS A 219 -1.41 1.40 21.15
CA CYS A 219 -2.16 0.36 20.47
C CYS A 219 -1.26 -0.79 20.01
N VAL A 220 -0.08 -0.48 19.47
CA VAL A 220 0.95 -1.49 19.11
C VAL A 220 1.36 -2.29 20.36
N ASP A 221 1.56 -1.62 21.51
CA ASP A 221 1.84 -2.28 22.78
C ASP A 221 0.71 -3.19 23.25
N ALA A 222 -0.55 -2.81 23.03
CA ALA A 222 -1.69 -3.67 23.32
C ALA A 222 -1.69 -4.96 22.49
N VAL A 223 -1.31 -4.86 21.20
CA VAL A 223 -1.14 -6.02 20.32
C VAL A 223 0.02 -6.90 20.80
N ARG A 224 1.17 -6.30 21.16
CA ARG A 224 2.34 -7.01 21.68
C ARG A 224 1.99 -7.81 22.93
N LYS A 225 1.31 -7.18 23.90
CA LYS A 225 0.83 -7.84 25.12
C LYS A 225 -0.21 -8.92 24.83
N GLY A 226 -1.08 -8.69 23.85
CA GLY A 226 -2.05 -9.71 23.42
C GLY A 226 -1.38 -10.97 22.88
N ALA A 227 -0.33 -10.82 22.08
CA ALA A 227 0.46 -11.96 21.59
C ALA A 227 1.19 -12.70 22.73
N GLU A 228 1.79 -11.97 23.69
CA GLU A 228 2.43 -12.55 24.88
C GLU A 228 1.44 -13.32 25.74
N LEU A 229 0.26 -12.77 26.02
CA LEU A 229 -0.80 -13.42 26.81
C LEU A 229 -1.34 -14.68 26.15
N GLY A 230 -1.43 -14.69 24.82
CA GLY A 230 -1.83 -15.87 24.04
C GLY A 230 -0.71 -16.91 23.91
N GLY A 231 0.54 -16.58 24.28
CA GLY A 231 1.69 -17.45 24.10
C GLY A 231 2.11 -17.65 22.65
N PHE A 232 1.73 -16.71 21.76
CA PHE A 232 2.04 -16.75 20.34
C PHE A 232 3.43 -16.24 20.04
N SER A 233 4.09 -16.87 19.07
CA SER A 233 5.33 -16.35 18.50
C SER A 233 5.02 -15.10 17.68
N ALA A 234 5.74 -13.99 17.94
CA ALA A 234 5.47 -12.73 17.28
C ALA A 234 6.75 -12.03 16.79
N ARG A 235 6.58 -11.11 15.84
CA ARG A 235 7.60 -10.12 15.44
C ARG A 235 6.96 -8.80 15.09
N GLU A 236 7.71 -7.72 15.18
CA GLU A 236 7.32 -6.44 14.59
C GLU A 236 7.50 -6.49 13.07
N ILE A 237 6.56 -5.87 12.35
CA ILE A 237 6.54 -5.87 10.90
C ILE A 237 5.91 -4.57 10.39
N VAL A 238 6.32 -4.15 9.20
CA VAL A 238 5.74 -3.01 8.49
C VAL A 238 4.81 -3.52 7.41
N SER A 239 3.60 -2.93 7.30
CA SER A 239 2.70 -3.28 6.19
C SER A 239 3.23 -2.73 4.86
N GLY A 240 3.32 -3.62 3.87
CA GLY A 240 3.62 -3.26 2.48
C GLY A 240 2.41 -2.77 1.68
N ALA A 241 1.19 -2.89 2.24
CA ALA A 241 -0.08 -2.53 1.60
C ALA A 241 -0.78 -1.39 2.35
N GLY A 242 -1.76 -0.76 1.67
CA GLY A 242 -2.70 0.16 2.30
C GLY A 242 -3.87 -0.62 2.91
N HIS A 243 -4.40 -0.12 4.03
CA HIS A 243 -5.49 -0.71 4.79
C HIS A 243 -6.41 0.38 5.31
N ASP A 244 -7.64 0.05 5.70
CA ASP A 244 -8.56 1.00 6.34
C ASP A 244 -7.93 1.63 7.60
N ALA A 245 -7.10 0.88 8.31
CA ALA A 245 -6.30 1.35 9.45
C ALA A 245 -5.47 2.60 9.12
N CYS A 246 -5.01 2.77 7.88
CA CYS A 246 -4.23 3.94 7.48
C CYS A 246 -5.05 5.23 7.51
N TYR A 247 -6.33 5.17 7.18
CA TYR A 247 -7.23 6.32 7.33
C TYR A 247 -7.68 6.52 8.76
N LEU A 248 -7.98 5.42 9.48
CA LEU A 248 -8.40 5.49 10.89
C LEU A 248 -7.28 6.05 11.79
N ALA A 249 -6.00 5.78 11.48
CA ALA A 249 -4.86 6.35 12.19
C ALA A 249 -4.78 7.88 12.15
N GLN A 250 -5.50 8.53 11.22
CA GLN A 250 -5.57 9.99 11.16
C GLN A 250 -6.57 10.58 12.16
N VAL A 251 -7.47 9.78 12.73
CA VAL A 251 -8.57 10.25 13.58
C VAL A 251 -8.65 9.56 14.93
N CYS A 252 -7.96 8.44 15.13
CA CYS A 252 -7.88 7.76 16.41
C CYS A 252 -6.60 6.93 16.55
N PRO A 253 -6.19 6.60 17.80
CA PRO A 253 -5.12 5.63 18.05
C PRO A 253 -5.44 4.31 17.35
N THR A 254 -4.49 3.79 16.56
CA THR A 254 -4.71 2.64 15.68
C THR A 254 -3.54 1.68 15.71
N ALA A 255 -3.80 0.39 15.61
CA ALA A 255 -2.81 -0.63 15.30
C ALA A 255 -3.41 -1.76 14.45
N MET A 256 -2.54 -2.56 13.84
CA MET A 256 -2.92 -3.73 13.07
C MET A 256 -2.22 -4.98 13.59
N ILE A 257 -2.84 -6.11 13.30
CA ILE A 257 -2.35 -7.45 13.62
C ILE A 257 -2.26 -8.22 12.32
N PHE A 258 -1.07 -8.69 11.95
CA PHE A 258 -0.90 -9.60 10.84
C PHE A 258 -0.86 -11.05 11.29
N ILE A 259 -1.40 -11.91 10.44
CA ILE A 259 -1.24 -13.36 10.51
C ILE A 259 -0.61 -13.84 9.20
N PRO A 260 0.09 -14.99 9.20
CA PRO A 260 0.65 -15.55 7.98
C PRO A 260 -0.44 -15.92 6.96
N CYS A 261 -0.06 -15.92 5.69
CA CYS A 261 -0.80 -16.57 4.61
C CYS A 261 0.13 -17.52 3.86
N VAL A 262 -0.43 -18.58 3.28
CA VAL A 262 0.35 -19.64 2.63
C VAL A 262 1.15 -19.10 1.45
N ASP A 263 2.45 -19.37 1.44
CA ASP A 263 3.42 -18.90 0.43
C ASP A 263 3.45 -17.35 0.26
N GLY A 264 2.87 -16.60 1.19
CA GLY A 264 2.74 -15.14 1.08
C GLY A 264 1.82 -14.68 -0.07
N ILE A 265 1.02 -15.57 -0.62
CA ILE A 265 0.15 -15.28 -1.78
C ILE A 265 -1.08 -14.50 -1.33
N SER A 266 -1.33 -13.38 -2.03
CA SER A 266 -2.52 -12.56 -1.87
C SER A 266 -3.01 -12.03 -3.22
N HIS A 267 -4.27 -11.55 -3.29
CA HIS A 267 -4.94 -11.12 -4.53
C HIS A 267 -4.96 -12.20 -5.61
N ASN A 268 -5.07 -13.45 -5.20
CA ASN A 268 -5.07 -14.62 -6.06
C ASN A 268 -6.12 -15.64 -5.58
N GLU A 269 -6.73 -16.37 -6.50
CA GLU A 269 -7.76 -17.36 -6.19
C GLU A 269 -7.27 -18.58 -5.36
N ILE A 270 -5.93 -18.75 -5.24
CA ILE A 270 -5.31 -19.78 -4.40
C ILE A 270 -4.87 -19.25 -3.03
N GLU A 271 -5.21 -18.01 -2.67
CA GLU A 271 -4.96 -17.43 -1.35
C GLU A 271 -5.53 -18.33 -0.25
N GLU A 272 -4.71 -18.68 0.72
CA GLU A 272 -5.08 -19.60 1.79
C GLU A 272 -4.49 -19.14 3.14
N VAL A 273 -5.26 -19.36 4.22
CA VAL A 273 -4.85 -19.13 5.59
C VAL A 273 -5.14 -20.37 6.43
N HIS A 274 -4.15 -20.82 7.19
CA HIS A 274 -4.37 -21.93 8.12
C HIS A 274 -5.22 -21.50 9.33
N LYS A 275 -6.14 -22.38 9.73
CA LYS A 275 -7.07 -22.12 10.85
C LYS A 275 -6.37 -21.64 12.13
N HIS A 276 -5.23 -22.22 12.49
CA HIS A 276 -4.52 -21.87 13.73
C HIS A 276 -3.97 -20.44 13.67
N TRP A 277 -3.60 -19.90 12.51
CA TRP A 277 -3.20 -18.49 12.37
C TRP A 277 -4.38 -17.55 12.56
N SER A 278 -5.55 -17.89 11.97
CA SER A 278 -6.79 -17.12 12.19
C SER A 278 -7.22 -17.15 13.64
N ASP A 279 -7.11 -18.30 14.31
CA ASP A 279 -7.40 -18.42 15.74
C ASP A 279 -6.46 -17.55 16.58
N ALA A 280 -5.16 -17.52 16.26
CA ALA A 280 -4.16 -16.68 16.94
C ALA A 280 -4.44 -15.19 16.74
N GLY A 281 -4.66 -14.75 15.50
CA GLY A 281 -5.01 -13.35 15.19
C GLY A 281 -6.28 -12.89 15.89
N GLY A 282 -7.32 -13.72 15.90
CA GLY A 282 -8.57 -13.42 16.59
C GLY A 282 -8.41 -13.30 18.11
N GLN A 283 -7.55 -14.12 18.73
CA GLN A 283 -7.26 -14.03 20.16
C GLN A 283 -6.47 -12.77 20.50
N VAL A 284 -5.43 -12.44 19.69
CA VAL A 284 -4.65 -11.21 19.90
C VAL A 284 -5.51 -9.97 19.72
N LEU A 285 -6.36 -9.94 18.68
CA LEU A 285 -7.33 -8.85 18.47
C LEU A 285 -8.23 -8.67 19.69
N LEU A 286 -8.80 -9.76 20.23
CA LEU A 286 -9.64 -9.72 21.41
C LEU A 286 -8.90 -9.15 22.63
N HIS A 287 -7.67 -9.62 22.88
CA HIS A 287 -6.87 -9.13 24.02
C HIS A 287 -6.53 -7.66 23.89
N ALA A 288 -6.11 -7.21 22.70
CA ALA A 288 -5.75 -5.80 22.43
C ALA A 288 -6.97 -4.87 22.60
N VAL A 289 -8.13 -5.25 22.06
CA VAL A 289 -9.37 -4.49 22.16
C VAL A 289 -9.83 -4.39 23.61
N LEU A 290 -9.83 -5.50 24.37
CA LEU A 290 -10.24 -5.48 25.77
C LEU A 290 -9.32 -4.62 26.64
N ALA A 291 -8.00 -4.74 26.44
CA ALA A 291 -7.03 -3.93 27.19
C ALA A 291 -7.24 -2.43 26.93
N LYS A 292 -7.49 -2.04 25.69
CA LYS A 292 -7.75 -0.63 25.35
C LYS A 292 -9.11 -0.14 25.82
N ALA A 293 -10.16 -0.97 25.76
CA ALA A 293 -11.50 -0.59 26.24
C ALA A 293 -11.49 -0.24 27.73
N ASP A 294 -10.72 -0.96 28.54
CA ASP A 294 -10.59 -0.68 29.98
C ASP A 294 -9.72 0.56 30.25
N GLU A 295 -8.63 0.76 29.48
CA GLU A 295 -7.70 1.90 29.62
C GLU A 295 -8.35 3.25 29.26
N ILE A 296 -9.15 3.32 28.21
CA ILE A 296 -9.79 4.56 27.71
C ILE A 296 -10.72 5.18 28.74
N VAL A 297 -11.38 4.39 29.57
CA VAL A 297 -12.28 4.90 30.62
C VAL A 297 -11.50 5.47 31.80
N MET A 298 -10.39 4.84 32.19
CA MET A 298 -9.56 5.35 33.29
C MET A 298 -8.96 6.73 33.00
N GLN A 299 -8.61 7.01 31.73
CA GLN A 299 -8.12 8.33 31.31
C GLN A 299 -9.18 9.44 31.30
N LYS A 300 -10.48 9.10 31.23
CA LYS A 300 -11.59 10.08 31.29
C LYS A 300 -12.05 10.40 32.71
N SER A 301 -11.55 9.68 33.70
CA SER A 301 -11.95 9.81 35.11
C SER A 301 -11.01 10.73 35.91
N ASP A 302 -9.91 11.18 35.32
CA ASP A 302 -8.94 12.15 35.87
C ASP A 302 -9.18 13.55 35.25
#